data_c24a2c029cf272c518d1e08f37dda00f
#
_entry.id   c24a2c029cf272c518d1e08f37dda00f
#
_cell.length_a   1.000
_cell.length_b   1.000
_cell.length_c   1.000
_cell.angle_alpha   90.00
_cell.angle_beta   90.00
_cell.angle_gamma   90.00
#
_symmetry.space_group_name_H-M   'P 1'
#
loop_
_entity.id
_entity.type
_entity.pdbx_description
1 polymer ?
#
loop_
_entity_poly.entity_id
_entity_poly.type
_entity_poly.pdbx_seq_one_letter_code
_entity_poly.pdbx_strand_id
1 'polypeptide(L)'
;MIPLRDNVARHRLSPVNTLLIAANLVAFAYEVSLGRHLDAFVTRYAMVPALLARSHLHGAVLLDAHGRLWPPFTVLTSMFVHGGVGHVVGNMLYLFIFGPAVEERTGPAHYLSFYLLSGIASAAATVAMAPQSMVPVIGASGAIAGILGAYFILYPRGSILTFFPPFFFRVPAVLYLILWFAAQLYWGIASGATGSLMGGVAWWAHVGGFLFGVAAGPIAARPPERRRVARR
;
A
#
# COMPACT_ATOMS: atom_id res chain seq x y z
N MET A 1 1.38 -9.98 -14.77
CA MET A 1 0.75 -8.87 -15.53
C MET A 1 1.19 -7.55 -14.92
N ILE A 2 1.81 -6.69 -15.72
CA ILE A 2 2.36 -5.40 -15.27
C ILE A 2 1.42 -4.29 -15.75
N PRO A 3 0.80 -3.49 -14.85
CA PRO A 3 -0.02 -2.36 -15.25
C PRO A 3 0.89 -1.25 -15.79
N LEU A 4 0.49 -0.59 -16.86
CA LEU A 4 1.24 0.51 -17.45
C LEU A 4 0.51 1.84 -17.38
N ARG A 5 -0.80 1.82 -17.55
CA ARG A 5 -1.64 3.02 -17.57
C ARG A 5 -3.11 2.66 -17.42
N ASP A 6 -3.86 3.48 -16.71
CA ASP A 6 -5.33 3.45 -16.74
C ASP A 6 -5.88 4.38 -17.85
N ASN A 7 -7.21 4.33 -18.07
CA ASN A 7 -7.90 5.20 -19.01
C ASN A 7 -8.77 6.27 -18.33
N VAL A 8 -8.60 6.45 -17.03
CA VAL A 8 -9.38 7.44 -16.27
C VAL A 8 -8.90 8.84 -16.63
N ALA A 9 -9.80 9.67 -17.11
CA ALA A 9 -9.51 11.08 -17.37
C ALA A 9 -9.27 11.81 -16.04
N ARG A 10 -8.19 12.58 -15.97
CA ARG A 10 -7.79 13.37 -14.81
C ARG A 10 -7.79 14.83 -15.18
N HIS A 11 -8.37 15.64 -14.32
CA HIS A 11 -8.53 17.09 -14.55
C HIS A 11 -7.71 17.92 -13.56
N ARG A 12 -7.17 17.28 -12.51
CA ARG A 12 -6.42 17.94 -11.44
C ARG A 12 -5.04 17.32 -11.25
N LEU A 13 -4.12 18.11 -10.75
CA LEU A 13 -2.84 17.62 -10.26
C LEU A 13 -3.06 16.74 -9.03
N SER A 14 -2.14 15.81 -8.81
CA SER A 14 -2.15 14.88 -7.68
C SER A 14 -0.94 15.15 -6.78
N PRO A 15 -0.94 16.28 -6.05
CA PRO A 15 0.23 16.73 -5.31
C PRO A 15 0.62 15.78 -4.17
N VAL A 16 -0.36 15.24 -3.44
CA VAL A 16 -0.08 14.34 -2.32
C VAL A 16 0.44 13.00 -2.80
N ASN A 17 -0.14 12.44 -3.87
CA ASN A 17 0.38 11.22 -4.47
C ASN A 17 1.82 11.40 -4.97
N THR A 18 2.10 12.54 -5.61
CA THR A 18 3.46 12.86 -6.05
C THR A 18 4.43 12.99 -4.88
N LEU A 19 4.02 13.65 -3.79
CA LEU A 19 4.82 13.77 -2.57
C LEU A 19 5.07 12.41 -1.90
N LEU A 20 4.07 11.52 -1.86
CA LEU A 20 4.23 10.16 -1.34
C LEU A 20 5.23 9.36 -2.17
N ILE A 21 5.16 9.45 -3.50
CA ILE A 21 6.16 8.82 -4.39
C ILE A 21 7.56 9.39 -4.09
N ALA A 22 7.69 10.72 -4.04
CA ALA A 22 8.96 11.35 -3.77
C ALA A 22 9.54 10.97 -2.40
N ALA A 23 8.70 10.94 -1.34
CA ALA A 23 9.10 10.53 0.00
C ALA A 23 9.62 9.09 0.03
N ASN A 24 8.95 8.16 -0.65
CA ASN A 24 9.39 6.76 -0.75
C ASN A 24 10.72 6.64 -1.51
N LEU A 25 10.90 7.38 -2.60
CA LEU A 25 12.15 7.36 -3.37
C LEU A 25 13.31 7.96 -2.57
N VAL A 26 13.08 9.06 -1.82
CA VAL A 26 14.08 9.65 -0.93
C VAL A 26 14.46 8.70 0.20
N ALA A 27 13.46 8.07 0.85
CA ALA A 27 13.70 7.08 1.89
C ALA A 27 14.53 5.91 1.33
N PHE A 28 14.18 5.39 0.16
CA PHE A 28 14.92 4.31 -0.47
C PHE A 28 16.35 4.71 -0.88
N ALA A 29 16.55 5.92 -1.40
CA ALA A 29 17.90 6.43 -1.69
C ALA A 29 18.76 6.50 -0.42
N TYR A 30 18.16 6.92 0.71
CA TYR A 30 18.81 6.87 2.01
C TYR A 30 19.15 5.43 2.44
N GLU A 31 18.22 4.48 2.32
CA GLU A 31 18.45 3.06 2.61
C GLU A 31 19.66 2.50 1.84
N VAL A 32 19.72 2.78 0.53
CA VAL A 32 20.86 2.36 -0.32
C VAL A 32 22.18 2.95 0.16
N SER A 33 22.18 4.18 0.68
CA SER A 33 23.38 4.85 1.20
C SER A 33 23.94 4.24 2.49
N LEU A 34 23.10 3.49 3.23
CA LEU A 34 23.48 2.90 4.53
C LEU A 34 24.45 1.71 4.41
N GLY A 35 24.51 1.06 3.25
CA GLY A 35 25.38 -0.10 3.03
C GLY A 35 25.24 -1.16 4.13
N ARG A 36 26.30 -1.43 4.87
CA ARG A 36 26.31 -2.43 5.98
C ARG A 36 25.36 -2.11 7.15
N HIS A 37 24.86 -0.90 7.26
CA HIS A 37 23.95 -0.49 8.34
C HIS A 37 22.47 -0.68 7.97
N LEU A 38 22.16 -1.21 6.79
CA LEU A 38 20.80 -1.41 6.32
C LEU A 38 19.99 -2.34 7.22
N ASP A 39 20.57 -3.45 7.68
CA ASP A 39 19.87 -4.40 8.55
C ASP A 39 19.45 -3.77 9.88
N ALA A 40 20.31 -2.95 10.47
CA ALA A 40 19.99 -2.21 11.69
C ALA A 40 18.88 -1.18 11.45
N PHE A 41 18.88 -0.53 10.29
CA PHE A 41 17.85 0.39 9.89
C PHE A 41 16.50 -0.33 9.72
N VAL A 42 16.46 -1.43 8.98
CA VAL A 42 15.25 -2.23 8.80
C VAL A 42 14.73 -2.73 10.15
N THR A 43 15.61 -3.27 11.02
CA THR A 43 15.24 -3.73 12.36
C THR A 43 14.60 -2.62 13.20
N ARG A 44 15.04 -1.37 13.03
CA ARG A 44 14.54 -0.22 13.78
C ARG A 44 13.19 0.29 13.29
N TYR A 45 12.95 0.30 11.98
CA TYR A 45 11.84 1.00 11.34
C TYR A 45 10.76 0.09 10.76
N ALA A 46 11.03 -1.22 10.60
CA ALA A 46 10.06 -2.19 10.13
C ALA A 46 9.01 -2.51 11.18
N MET A 47 7.79 -2.75 10.75
CA MET A 47 6.73 -3.27 11.60
C MET A 47 6.91 -4.78 11.81
N VAL A 48 6.96 -5.22 13.07
CA VAL A 48 7.02 -6.64 13.44
C VAL A 48 5.70 -7.03 14.11
N PRO A 49 4.92 -7.96 13.51
CA PRO A 49 3.57 -8.29 14.02
C PRO A 49 3.55 -8.70 15.49
N ALA A 50 4.47 -9.57 15.91
CA ALA A 50 4.53 -10.04 17.31
C ALA A 50 4.86 -8.93 18.30
N LEU A 51 5.68 -7.95 17.93
CA LEU A 51 6.00 -6.80 18.76
C LEU A 51 4.82 -5.83 18.85
N LEU A 52 4.14 -5.59 17.72
CA LEU A 52 2.96 -4.75 17.68
C LEU A 52 1.81 -5.36 18.50
N ALA A 53 1.56 -6.66 18.35
CA ALA A 53 0.54 -7.37 19.12
C ALA A 53 0.73 -7.27 20.64
N ARG A 54 1.98 -7.18 21.11
CA ARG A 54 2.35 -7.10 22.53
C ARG A 54 2.61 -5.68 23.02
N SER A 55 2.49 -4.67 22.18
CA SER A 55 2.89 -3.30 22.51
C SER A 55 2.09 -2.66 23.66
N HIS A 56 0.87 -3.13 23.92
CA HIS A 56 0.04 -2.69 25.04
C HIS A 56 0.57 -3.17 26.42
N LEU A 57 1.47 -4.19 26.43
CA LEU A 57 2.08 -4.71 27.67
C LEU A 57 3.29 -3.88 28.12
N HIS A 58 3.79 -3.02 27.26
CA HIS A 58 4.97 -2.19 27.51
C HIS A 58 4.55 -0.72 27.43
N GLY A 59 4.93 0.08 28.43
CA GLY A 59 4.67 1.53 28.41
C GLY A 59 5.22 2.20 27.14
N ALA A 60 4.70 3.36 26.80
CA ALA A 60 5.09 4.12 25.61
C ALA A 60 6.53 4.65 25.73
N VAL A 61 7.52 3.79 25.46
CA VAL A 61 8.93 4.16 25.36
C VAL A 61 9.26 4.35 23.90
N LEU A 62 9.75 5.55 23.53
CA LEU A 62 10.02 5.87 22.13
C LEU A 62 11.03 4.91 21.48
N LEU A 63 12.02 4.47 22.25
CA LEU A 63 13.01 3.47 21.82
C LEU A 63 13.15 2.41 22.92
N ASP A 64 13.18 1.15 22.53
CA ASP A 64 13.50 0.06 23.44
C ASP A 64 15.02 -0.02 23.75
N ALA A 65 15.41 -0.94 24.64
CA ALA A 65 16.81 -1.17 25.00
C ALA A 65 17.71 -1.60 23.81
N HIS A 66 17.11 -2.03 22.71
CA HIS A 66 17.77 -2.41 21.45
C HIS A 66 17.72 -1.31 20.39
N GLY A 67 17.25 -0.11 20.73
CA GLY A 67 17.15 1.02 19.82
C GLY A 67 16.03 0.90 18.78
N ARG A 68 15.04 0.01 18.98
CA ARG A 68 13.86 -0.10 18.14
C ARG A 68 12.83 0.96 18.51
N LEU A 69 12.14 1.48 17.51
CA LEU A 69 11.01 2.38 17.76
C LEU A 69 9.87 1.64 18.47
N TRP A 70 9.11 2.40 19.24
CA TRP A 70 7.85 1.91 19.81
C TRP A 70 6.97 1.30 18.71
N PRO A 71 6.52 0.04 18.86
CA PRO A 71 5.89 -0.72 17.78
C PRO A 71 4.75 -0.02 17.02
N PRO A 72 3.84 0.74 17.65
CA PRO A 72 2.84 1.50 16.92
C PRO A 72 3.40 2.54 15.93
N PHE A 73 4.55 3.15 16.21
CA PHE A 73 5.21 4.05 15.26
C PHE A 73 5.78 3.33 14.05
N THR A 74 6.20 2.06 14.23
CA THR A 74 6.74 1.26 13.12
C THR A 74 5.69 0.96 12.06
N VAL A 75 4.40 1.04 12.36
CA VAL A 75 3.32 0.93 11.38
C VAL A 75 3.45 2.03 10.31
N LEU A 76 3.77 3.26 10.72
CA LEU A 76 3.92 4.37 9.79
C LEU A 76 5.29 4.35 9.09
N THR A 77 6.37 4.11 9.84
CA THR A 77 7.72 4.13 9.27
C THR A 77 7.94 3.00 8.26
N SER A 78 7.40 1.82 8.54
CA SER A 78 7.51 0.65 7.64
C SER A 78 6.90 0.89 6.26
N MET A 79 5.93 1.81 6.13
CA MET A 79 5.32 2.17 4.84
C MET A 79 6.31 2.88 3.88
N PHE A 80 7.46 3.32 4.36
CA PHE A 80 8.48 4.01 3.59
C PHE A 80 9.77 3.21 3.44
N VAL A 81 9.92 2.08 4.14
CA VAL A 81 11.09 1.18 4.05
C VAL A 81 10.85 0.16 2.94
N HIS A 82 11.88 -0.14 2.13
CA HIS A 82 11.76 -1.07 1.01
C HIS A 82 12.90 -2.09 0.95
N GLY A 83 12.57 -3.34 0.67
CA GLY A 83 13.51 -4.46 0.63
C GLY A 83 14.36 -4.57 -0.65
N GLY A 84 14.35 -3.55 -1.53
CA GLY A 84 15.17 -3.52 -2.74
C GLY A 84 14.52 -2.79 -3.91
N VAL A 85 15.29 -2.61 -4.99
CA VAL A 85 14.89 -1.83 -6.18
C VAL A 85 13.57 -2.31 -6.78
N GLY A 86 13.42 -3.63 -6.97
CA GLY A 86 12.18 -4.19 -7.55
C GLY A 86 10.95 -3.91 -6.69
N HIS A 87 11.12 -3.89 -5.35
CA HIS A 87 10.05 -3.62 -4.40
C HIS A 87 9.59 -2.15 -4.47
N VAL A 88 10.54 -1.19 -4.40
CA VAL A 88 10.17 0.22 -4.49
C VAL A 88 9.62 0.59 -5.88
N VAL A 89 10.22 0.09 -6.96
CA VAL A 89 9.74 0.35 -8.33
C VAL A 89 8.32 -0.19 -8.51
N GLY A 90 8.04 -1.41 -8.05
CA GLY A 90 6.69 -1.99 -8.08
C GLY A 90 5.68 -1.12 -7.33
N ASN A 91 6.00 -0.72 -6.09
CA ASN A 91 5.14 0.15 -5.30
C ASN A 91 4.88 1.49 -5.98
N MET A 92 5.93 2.15 -6.45
CA MET A 92 5.79 3.47 -7.10
C MET A 92 5.03 3.38 -8.42
N LEU A 93 5.18 2.30 -9.18
CA LEU A 93 4.40 2.06 -10.40
C LEU A 93 2.89 1.99 -10.09
N TYR A 94 2.49 1.21 -9.10
CA TYR A 94 1.08 1.11 -8.72
C TYR A 94 0.55 2.44 -8.17
N LEU A 95 1.32 3.11 -7.33
CA LEU A 95 0.94 4.41 -6.77
C LEU A 95 0.82 5.47 -7.86
N PHE A 96 1.73 5.48 -8.84
CA PHE A 96 1.70 6.39 -10.00
C PHE A 96 0.48 6.17 -10.90
N ILE A 97 0.06 4.91 -11.11
CA ILE A 97 -1.06 4.59 -12.00
C ILE A 97 -2.41 4.84 -11.32
N PHE A 98 -2.60 4.36 -10.10
CA PHE A 98 -3.91 4.33 -9.43
C PHE A 98 -4.14 5.50 -8.48
N GLY A 99 -3.08 5.99 -7.84
CA GLY A 99 -3.15 7.05 -6.83
C GLY A 99 -3.80 8.34 -7.30
N PRO A 100 -3.40 8.90 -8.47
CA PRO A 100 -3.96 10.16 -8.96
C PRO A 100 -5.47 10.15 -9.15
N ALA A 101 -6.04 9.04 -9.64
CA ALA A 101 -7.48 8.92 -9.82
C ALA A 101 -8.22 8.92 -8.47
N VAL A 102 -7.66 8.25 -7.46
CA VAL A 102 -8.24 8.23 -6.12
C VAL A 102 -8.08 9.59 -5.43
N GLU A 103 -6.91 10.24 -5.55
CA GLU A 103 -6.70 11.58 -5.00
C GLU A 103 -7.66 12.62 -5.60
N GLU A 104 -7.93 12.56 -6.90
CA GLU A 104 -8.91 13.45 -7.54
C GLU A 104 -10.32 13.31 -6.94
N ARG A 105 -10.72 12.07 -6.62
CA ARG A 105 -12.03 11.78 -6.06
C ARG A 105 -12.15 12.10 -4.57
N THR A 106 -11.09 11.95 -3.82
CA THR A 106 -11.10 12.21 -2.37
C THR A 106 -10.68 13.65 -2.03
N GLY A 107 -9.81 14.20 -2.85
CA GLY A 107 -9.08 15.46 -2.60
C GLY A 107 -7.84 15.23 -1.72
N PRO A 108 -6.86 16.15 -1.79
CA PRO A 108 -5.52 15.93 -1.23
C PRO A 108 -5.48 15.55 0.26
N ALA A 109 -6.18 16.30 1.11
CA ALA A 109 -6.16 16.05 2.57
C ALA A 109 -6.77 14.68 2.93
N HIS A 110 -7.93 14.35 2.34
CA HIS A 110 -8.56 13.05 2.58
C HIS A 110 -7.77 11.91 1.95
N TYR A 111 -7.09 12.14 0.82
CA TYR A 111 -6.23 11.15 0.20
C TYR A 111 -5.06 10.76 1.11
N LEU A 112 -4.38 11.73 1.74
CA LEU A 112 -3.30 11.44 2.68
C LEU A 112 -3.81 10.63 3.88
N SER A 113 -4.90 11.07 4.49
CA SER A 113 -5.51 10.35 5.62
C SER A 113 -5.92 8.94 5.22
N PHE A 114 -6.52 8.79 4.04
CA PHE A 114 -6.93 7.51 3.49
C PHE A 114 -5.75 6.57 3.25
N TYR A 115 -4.65 7.06 2.68
CA TYR A 115 -3.41 6.30 2.49
C TYR A 115 -2.84 5.78 3.82
N LEU A 116 -2.73 6.67 4.83
CA LEU A 116 -2.21 6.31 6.15
C LEU A 116 -3.12 5.31 6.87
N LEU A 117 -4.44 5.52 6.84
CA LEU A 117 -5.42 4.60 7.44
C LEU A 117 -5.43 3.24 6.74
N SER A 118 -5.24 3.21 5.42
CA SER A 118 -5.09 1.96 4.66
C SER A 118 -3.87 1.17 5.14
N GLY A 119 -2.74 1.85 5.40
CA GLY A 119 -1.54 1.23 5.96
C GLY A 119 -1.76 0.71 7.39
N ILE A 120 -2.48 1.44 8.22
CA ILE A 120 -2.86 0.98 9.58
C ILE A 120 -3.76 -0.25 9.49
N ALA A 121 -4.79 -0.24 8.65
CA ALA A 121 -5.67 -1.39 8.44
C ALA A 121 -4.91 -2.63 7.91
N SER A 122 -3.96 -2.40 7.02
CA SER A 122 -3.02 -3.41 6.52
C SER A 122 -2.20 -4.05 7.65
N ALA A 123 -1.63 -3.22 8.54
CA ALA A 123 -0.89 -3.70 9.69
C ALA A 123 -1.78 -4.48 10.66
N ALA A 124 -2.98 -3.99 10.94
CA ALA A 124 -3.96 -4.67 11.80
C ALA A 124 -4.34 -6.05 11.25
N ALA A 125 -4.60 -6.16 9.94
CA ALA A 125 -4.88 -7.43 9.29
C ALA A 125 -3.69 -8.41 9.39
N THR A 126 -2.47 -7.91 9.21
CA THR A 126 -1.26 -8.71 9.35
C THR A 126 -1.10 -9.25 10.77
N VAL A 127 -1.30 -8.41 11.78
CA VAL A 127 -1.26 -8.83 13.19
C VAL A 127 -2.36 -9.85 13.50
N ALA A 128 -3.58 -9.63 13.01
CA ALA A 128 -4.69 -10.55 13.24
C ALA A 128 -4.43 -11.95 12.66
N MET A 129 -3.78 -12.01 11.50
CA MET A 129 -3.51 -13.29 10.80
C MET A 129 -2.19 -13.96 11.21
N ALA A 130 -1.22 -13.18 11.72
CA ALA A 130 0.09 -13.70 12.09
C ALA A 130 0.63 -13.03 13.38
N PRO A 131 -0.09 -13.10 14.52
CA PRO A 131 0.26 -12.36 15.76
C PRO A 131 1.56 -12.81 16.41
N GLN A 132 2.09 -13.97 16.03
CA GLN A 132 3.35 -14.51 16.55
C GLN A 132 4.53 -14.27 15.59
N SER A 133 4.29 -13.70 14.41
CA SER A 133 5.34 -13.54 13.41
C SER A 133 6.38 -12.52 13.85
N MET A 134 7.64 -12.93 13.84
CA MET A 134 8.81 -12.07 14.07
C MET A 134 9.40 -11.54 12.76
N VAL A 135 8.80 -11.87 11.62
CA VAL A 135 9.30 -11.41 10.32
C VAL A 135 8.94 -9.94 10.13
N PRO A 136 9.92 -9.06 9.84
CA PRO A 136 9.70 -7.66 9.58
C PRO A 136 8.81 -7.44 8.34
N VAL A 137 7.82 -6.57 8.47
CA VAL A 137 6.94 -6.13 7.38
C VAL A 137 7.32 -4.71 6.99
N ILE A 138 7.62 -4.52 5.71
CA ILE A 138 8.07 -3.26 5.12
C ILE A 138 7.38 -3.02 3.77
N GLY A 139 7.29 -1.77 3.36
CA GLY A 139 6.78 -1.34 2.06
C GLY A 139 5.48 -0.57 2.12
N ALA A 140 5.31 0.31 1.14
CA ALA A 140 4.09 1.09 0.92
C ALA A 140 2.88 0.23 0.49
N SER A 141 3.12 -1.04 0.14
CA SER A 141 2.19 -1.89 -0.61
C SER A 141 0.85 -2.14 0.09
N GLY A 142 0.84 -2.19 1.43
CA GLY A 142 -0.40 -2.33 2.21
C GLY A 142 -1.31 -1.10 2.08
N ALA A 143 -0.74 0.11 2.14
CA ALA A 143 -1.47 1.35 1.91
C ALA A 143 -1.91 1.49 0.43
N ILE A 144 -1.05 1.09 -0.51
CA ILE A 144 -1.35 1.04 -1.94
C ILE A 144 -2.49 0.05 -2.21
N ALA A 145 -2.54 -1.08 -1.53
CA ALA A 145 -3.67 -2.01 -1.64
C ALA A 145 -5.00 -1.34 -1.27
N GLY A 146 -5.01 -0.45 -0.27
CA GLY A 146 -6.18 0.39 0.02
C GLY A 146 -6.55 1.32 -1.12
N ILE A 147 -5.57 1.95 -1.77
CA ILE A 147 -5.80 2.75 -2.98
C ILE A 147 -6.42 1.90 -4.09
N LEU A 148 -5.94 0.66 -4.29
CA LEU A 148 -6.51 -0.27 -5.29
C LEU A 148 -7.95 -0.66 -4.94
N GLY A 149 -8.26 -0.90 -3.66
CA GLY A 149 -9.61 -1.18 -3.20
C GLY A 149 -10.57 -0.02 -3.43
N ALA A 150 -10.13 1.21 -3.15
CA ALA A 150 -10.91 2.42 -3.47
C ALA A 150 -11.09 2.59 -4.99
N TYR A 151 -10.03 2.41 -5.77
CA TYR A 151 -10.10 2.47 -7.23
C TYR A 151 -11.09 1.45 -7.80
N PHE A 152 -11.09 0.23 -7.28
CA PHE A 152 -12.01 -0.83 -7.67
C PHE A 152 -13.49 -0.42 -7.59
N ILE A 153 -13.88 0.26 -6.52
CA ILE A 153 -15.25 0.73 -6.29
C ILE A 153 -15.54 2.04 -7.05
N LEU A 154 -14.59 2.96 -7.09
CA LEU A 154 -14.81 4.30 -7.65
C LEU A 154 -14.78 4.31 -9.18
N TYR A 155 -14.07 3.36 -9.80
CA TYR A 155 -13.83 3.31 -11.25
C TYR A 155 -14.14 1.93 -11.88
N PRO A 156 -15.34 1.36 -11.66
CA PRO A 156 -15.66 -0.01 -12.10
C PRO A 156 -15.66 -0.16 -13.63
N ARG A 157 -15.84 0.95 -14.37
CA ARG A 157 -15.80 0.97 -15.84
C ARG A 157 -14.44 1.34 -16.42
N GLY A 158 -13.44 1.54 -15.56
CA GLY A 158 -12.06 1.79 -15.97
C GLY A 158 -11.44 0.61 -16.71
N SER A 159 -10.37 0.87 -17.45
CA SER A 159 -9.54 -0.18 -18.06
C SER A 159 -8.05 0.13 -17.86
N ILE A 160 -7.27 -0.92 -17.73
CA ILE A 160 -5.85 -0.85 -17.46
C ILE A 160 -5.10 -1.44 -18.66
N LEU A 161 -4.24 -0.64 -19.28
CA LEU A 161 -3.27 -1.14 -20.24
C LEU A 161 -2.26 -1.98 -19.49
N THR A 162 -2.16 -3.24 -19.86
CA THR A 162 -1.37 -4.24 -19.15
C THR A 162 -0.36 -4.87 -20.09
N PHE A 163 0.86 -5.06 -19.60
CA PHE A 163 1.90 -5.83 -20.28
C PHE A 163 1.96 -7.25 -19.70
N PHE A 164 1.79 -8.21 -20.58
CA PHE A 164 2.05 -9.63 -20.31
C PHE A 164 2.93 -10.14 -21.46
N PRO A 165 4.23 -10.31 -21.23
CA PRO A 165 5.18 -10.56 -22.30
C PRO A 165 4.76 -11.67 -23.26
N PRO A 166 4.85 -11.44 -24.57
CA PRO A 166 5.26 -10.19 -25.24
C PRO A 166 4.09 -9.24 -25.60
N PHE A 167 2.90 -9.43 -25.04
CA PHE A 167 1.65 -8.79 -25.46
C PHE A 167 1.26 -7.59 -24.60
N PHE A 168 0.62 -6.62 -25.25
CA PHE A 168 -0.03 -5.48 -24.61
C PHE A 168 -1.52 -5.55 -24.86
N PHE A 169 -2.33 -5.47 -23.82
CA PHE A 169 -3.79 -5.48 -23.97
C PHE A 169 -4.45 -4.67 -22.86
N ARG A 170 -5.70 -4.26 -23.09
CA ARG A 170 -6.50 -3.57 -22.11
C ARG A 170 -7.37 -4.55 -21.36
N VAL A 171 -7.26 -4.52 -20.03
CA VAL A 171 -8.07 -5.33 -19.13
C VAL A 171 -9.06 -4.41 -18.42
N PRO A 172 -10.35 -4.77 -18.29
CA PRO A 172 -11.27 -4.07 -17.40
C PRO A 172 -10.67 -3.98 -16.00
N ALA A 173 -10.70 -2.79 -15.39
CA ALA A 173 -10.08 -2.56 -14.09
C ALA A 173 -10.60 -3.50 -13.01
N VAL A 174 -11.92 -3.77 -13.02
CA VAL A 174 -12.55 -4.72 -12.09
C VAL A 174 -11.93 -6.10 -12.22
N LEU A 175 -11.78 -6.62 -13.45
CA LEU A 175 -11.19 -7.94 -13.66
C LEU A 175 -9.71 -7.97 -13.22
N TYR A 176 -8.94 -6.94 -13.58
CA TYR A 176 -7.54 -6.84 -13.17
C TYR A 176 -7.38 -6.88 -11.65
N LEU A 177 -8.19 -6.09 -10.95
CA LEU A 177 -8.10 -5.98 -9.48
C LEU A 177 -8.68 -7.20 -8.76
N ILE A 178 -9.71 -7.87 -9.31
CA ILE A 178 -10.19 -9.18 -8.79
C ILE A 178 -9.07 -10.23 -8.89
N LEU A 179 -8.42 -10.34 -10.05
CA LEU A 179 -7.33 -11.31 -10.23
C LEU A 179 -6.14 -10.99 -9.34
N TRP A 180 -5.80 -9.70 -9.20
CA TRP A 180 -4.76 -9.26 -8.29
C TRP A 180 -5.09 -9.62 -6.83
N PHE A 181 -6.31 -9.31 -6.37
CA PHE A 181 -6.76 -9.61 -5.01
C PHE A 181 -6.84 -11.12 -4.74
N ALA A 182 -7.39 -11.89 -5.68
CA ALA A 182 -7.46 -13.35 -5.57
C ALA A 182 -6.06 -13.97 -5.41
N ALA A 183 -5.07 -13.45 -6.13
CA ALA A 183 -3.68 -13.88 -5.97
C ALA A 183 -3.14 -13.55 -4.56
N GLN A 184 -3.44 -12.34 -4.01
CA GLN A 184 -3.03 -12.00 -2.65
C GLN A 184 -3.65 -12.94 -1.61
N LEU A 185 -4.94 -13.22 -1.75
CA LEU A 185 -5.67 -14.11 -0.86
C LEU A 185 -5.15 -15.55 -0.95
N TYR A 186 -4.94 -16.06 -2.16
CA TYR A 186 -4.38 -17.39 -2.39
C TYR A 186 -3.02 -17.57 -1.71
N TRP A 187 -2.09 -16.64 -1.96
CA TRP A 187 -0.75 -16.70 -1.36
C TRP A 187 -0.78 -16.46 0.16
N GLY A 188 -1.69 -15.62 0.66
CA GLY A 188 -1.90 -15.44 2.10
C GLY A 188 -2.29 -16.74 2.79
N ILE A 189 -3.26 -17.47 2.24
CA ILE A 189 -3.71 -18.76 2.76
C ILE A 189 -2.59 -19.81 2.63
N ALA A 190 -1.94 -19.90 1.47
CA ALA A 190 -0.86 -20.84 1.23
C ALA A 190 0.34 -20.62 2.18
N SER A 191 0.70 -19.35 2.47
CA SER A 191 1.76 -19.00 3.42
C SER A 191 1.40 -19.41 4.85
N GLY A 192 0.15 -19.22 5.26
CA GLY A 192 -0.34 -19.65 6.57
C GLY A 192 -0.26 -21.18 6.75
N ALA A 193 -0.57 -21.95 5.71
CA ALA A 193 -0.50 -23.41 5.73
C ALA A 193 0.93 -23.96 5.84
N THR A 194 1.93 -23.21 5.36
CA THR A 194 3.35 -23.64 5.38
C THR A 194 4.15 -23.06 6.55
N GLY A 195 3.56 -22.12 7.32
CA GLY A 195 4.26 -21.41 8.40
C GLY A 195 5.40 -20.50 7.91
N SER A 196 5.53 -20.30 6.61
CA SER A 196 6.59 -19.49 5.98
C SER A 196 5.98 -18.32 5.21
N LEU A 197 6.64 -17.18 5.22
CA LEU A 197 6.33 -16.10 4.27
C LEU A 197 6.86 -16.50 2.89
N MET A 198 6.00 -17.11 2.06
CA MET A 198 6.37 -17.45 0.70
C MET A 198 6.75 -16.17 -0.07
N GLY A 199 8.02 -16.09 -0.49
CA GLY A 199 8.55 -14.95 -1.24
C GLY A 199 8.77 -13.67 -0.45
N GLY A 200 8.73 -13.69 0.91
CA GLY A 200 8.98 -12.49 1.74
C GLY A 200 7.90 -11.41 1.64
N VAL A 201 6.72 -11.72 1.10
CA VAL A 201 5.62 -10.76 0.91
C VAL A 201 4.58 -10.90 2.02
N ALA A 202 4.18 -9.78 2.60
CA ALA A 202 3.12 -9.72 3.61
C ALA A 202 1.73 -9.72 2.95
N TRP A 203 1.29 -10.88 2.44
CA TRP A 203 0.04 -11.03 1.68
C TRP A 203 -1.18 -10.52 2.44
N TRP A 204 -1.27 -10.79 3.74
CA TRP A 204 -2.37 -10.32 4.58
C TRP A 204 -2.42 -8.80 4.74
N ALA A 205 -1.27 -8.14 4.64
CA ALA A 205 -1.21 -6.68 4.57
C ALA A 205 -1.96 -6.16 3.34
N HIS A 206 -1.76 -6.81 2.18
CA HIS A 206 -2.45 -6.43 0.95
C HIS A 206 -3.95 -6.72 1.02
N VAL A 207 -4.35 -7.87 1.56
CA VAL A 207 -5.76 -8.23 1.74
C VAL A 207 -6.45 -7.21 2.65
N GLY A 208 -5.86 -6.92 3.82
CA GLY A 208 -6.45 -5.97 4.77
C GLY A 208 -6.55 -4.55 4.20
N GLY A 209 -5.48 -4.07 3.57
CA GLY A 209 -5.49 -2.76 2.90
C GLY A 209 -6.56 -2.66 1.82
N PHE A 210 -6.65 -3.66 0.93
CA PHE A 210 -7.64 -3.67 -0.16
C PHE A 210 -9.08 -3.67 0.37
N LEU A 211 -9.40 -4.52 1.34
CA LEU A 211 -10.74 -4.57 1.94
C LEU A 211 -11.11 -3.25 2.64
N PHE A 212 -10.16 -2.64 3.34
CA PHE A 212 -10.35 -1.30 3.89
C PHE A 212 -10.66 -0.29 2.77
N GLY A 213 -9.91 -0.34 1.67
CA GLY A 213 -10.11 0.53 0.52
C GLY A 213 -11.48 0.37 -0.13
N VAL A 214 -11.97 -0.85 -0.27
CA VAL A 214 -13.32 -1.16 -0.76
C VAL A 214 -14.39 -0.55 0.15
N ALA A 215 -14.24 -0.69 1.46
CA ALA A 215 -15.23 -0.21 2.43
C ALA A 215 -15.19 1.30 2.63
N ALA A 216 -14.01 1.90 2.77
CA ALA A 216 -13.82 3.30 3.10
C ALA A 216 -13.75 4.23 1.88
N GLY A 217 -13.38 3.71 0.70
CA GLY A 217 -13.25 4.50 -0.52
C GLY A 217 -14.48 5.29 -0.92
N PRO A 218 -15.70 4.72 -0.92
CA PRO A 218 -16.94 5.45 -1.18
C PRO A 218 -17.21 6.58 -0.19
N ILE A 219 -16.85 6.38 1.08
CA ILE A 219 -17.07 7.36 2.17
C ILE A 219 -16.10 8.53 2.02
N ALA A 220 -14.85 8.26 1.65
CA ALA A 220 -13.82 9.27 1.43
C ALA A 220 -14.03 10.07 0.14
N ALA A 221 -14.78 9.52 -0.83
CA ALA A 221 -14.95 10.12 -2.14
C ALA A 221 -15.92 11.32 -2.10
N ARG A 222 -15.52 12.40 -2.78
CA ARG A 222 -16.40 13.53 -3.04
C ARG A 222 -17.45 13.17 -4.09
N PRO A 223 -18.65 13.78 -4.05
CA PRO A 223 -19.61 13.66 -5.14
C PRO A 223 -18.95 14.04 -6.47
N PRO A 224 -19.26 13.32 -7.57
CA PRO A 224 -18.77 13.71 -8.89
C PRO A 224 -19.20 15.14 -9.19
N GLU A 225 -18.25 15.99 -9.63
CA GLU A 225 -18.61 17.35 -10.06
C GLU A 225 -19.63 17.24 -11.22
N ARG A 226 -20.84 17.75 -11.00
CA ARG A 226 -21.82 17.88 -12.08
C ARG A 226 -21.21 18.80 -13.13
N ARG A 227 -20.95 18.30 -14.33
CA ARG A 227 -20.61 19.15 -15.46
C ARG A 227 -21.66 20.24 -15.55
N ARG A 228 -21.31 21.47 -15.23
CA ARG A 228 -22.10 22.62 -15.65
C ARG A 228 -21.99 22.61 -17.19
N VAL A 229 -23.01 22.05 -17.83
CA VAL A 229 -23.22 22.25 -19.26
C VAL A 229 -23.45 23.74 -19.40
N ALA A 230 -22.44 24.46 -19.90
CA ALA A 230 -22.58 25.83 -20.29
C ALA A 230 -23.70 25.84 -21.36
N ARG A 231 -24.88 26.26 -20.98
CA ARG A 231 -25.91 26.61 -21.96
C ARG A 231 -25.38 27.83 -22.71
N ARG A 232 -24.95 27.61 -23.93
CA ARG A 232 -24.81 28.66 -24.94
C ARG A 232 -26.16 28.86 -25.62
#